data_e55fecc6a8f60d6fd45a01d7e9179364
#
_entry.id   e55fecc6a8f60d6fd45a01d7e9179364
#
_cell.length_a   1.000
_cell.length_b   1.000
_cell.length_c   1.000
_cell.angle_alpha   90.00
_cell.angle_beta   90.00
_cell.angle_gamma   90.00
#
_symmetry.space_group_name_H-M   'P 1'
#
loop_
_entity.id
_entity.type
_entity.pdbx_description
1 polymer ?
#
loop_
_entity_poly.entity_id
_entity_poly.type
_entity_poly.pdbx_seq_one_letter_code
_entity_poly.pdbx_strand_id
1 'polypeptide(L)'
;MAAVAAAPYVSYSSATVALVPAASWPLVYSALQALKGHVQEYPGCQRLEAFVQVEPEGAVRVHCYTTWDTPEQLEAFMERGYTFERMLHDVAELPIERTYVMEKVF
;
A
#
# COMPACT_ATOMS: atom_id res chain seq x y z
N MET A 1 -10.97 25.73 8.33
CA MET A 1 -10.28 26.74 7.54
C MET A 1 -10.17 26.34 6.10
N ALA A 2 -11.05 26.87 5.29
CA ALA A 2 -11.17 26.45 3.90
C ALA A 2 -9.88 26.68 3.10
N ALA A 3 -9.18 27.79 3.35
CA ALA A 3 -7.96 28.11 2.63
C ALA A 3 -6.85 27.06 2.87
N VAL A 4 -6.74 26.58 4.10
CA VAL A 4 -5.77 25.56 4.42
C VAL A 4 -6.18 24.24 3.78
N ALA A 5 -7.47 23.89 3.87
CA ALA A 5 -7.97 22.65 3.29
C ALA A 5 -7.84 22.67 1.77
N ALA A 6 -7.88 23.86 1.16
CA ALA A 6 -7.74 24.00 -0.28
C ALA A 6 -6.28 24.08 -0.73
N ALA A 7 -5.32 24.12 0.21
CA ALA A 7 -3.92 24.13 -0.17
C ALA A 7 -3.64 22.86 -1.00
N PRO A 8 -3.03 23.01 -2.17
CA PRO A 8 -2.84 21.88 -3.05
C PRO A 8 -1.83 20.91 -2.48
N TYR A 9 -2.28 19.72 -2.23
CA TYR A 9 -1.37 18.62 -1.99
C TYR A 9 -0.97 18.04 -3.34
N VAL A 10 0.27 17.59 -3.44
CA VAL A 10 0.83 17.11 -4.70
C VAL A 10 0.29 15.73 -5.05
N SER A 11 0.10 14.91 -4.03
CA SER A 11 -0.40 13.55 -4.20
C SER A 11 -0.88 13.00 -2.87
N TYR A 12 -1.55 11.85 -2.94
CA TYR A 12 -2.16 11.20 -1.79
C TYR A 12 -1.70 9.75 -1.77
N SER A 13 -1.24 9.28 -0.63
CA SER A 13 -0.68 7.93 -0.52
C SER A 13 -1.33 7.14 0.60
N SER A 14 -1.53 5.85 0.36
CA SER A 14 -1.80 4.90 1.43
C SER A 14 -0.50 4.21 1.81
N ALA A 15 -0.35 3.91 3.09
CA ALA A 15 0.75 3.09 3.58
C ALA A 15 0.16 1.93 4.38
N THR A 16 0.56 0.72 4.06
CA THR A 16 0.11 -0.49 4.75
C THR A 16 1.34 -1.27 5.20
N VAL A 17 1.39 -1.62 6.47
CA VAL A 17 2.54 -2.30 7.08
C VAL A 17 2.11 -3.67 7.57
N ALA A 18 2.89 -4.69 7.25
CA ALA A 18 2.61 -6.06 7.69
C ALA A 18 3.93 -6.79 7.98
N LEU A 19 3.88 -7.66 8.99
CA LEU A 19 5.01 -8.54 9.29
C LEU A 19 4.74 -9.90 8.65
N VAL A 20 5.65 -10.30 7.75
CA VAL A 20 5.51 -11.53 6.99
C VAL A 20 6.51 -12.55 7.52
N PRO A 21 6.06 -13.72 8.01
CA PRO A 21 6.98 -14.75 8.45
C PRO A 21 7.93 -15.17 7.33
N ALA A 22 9.15 -15.55 7.69
CA ALA A 22 10.18 -15.94 6.72
C ALA A 22 9.67 -16.99 5.73
N ALA A 23 8.91 -17.97 6.22
CA ALA A 23 8.40 -19.06 5.37
C ALA A 23 7.37 -18.58 4.35
N SER A 24 6.65 -17.50 4.64
CA SER A 24 5.62 -16.95 3.74
C SER A 24 6.17 -15.92 2.77
N TRP A 25 7.37 -15.42 3.01
CA TRP A 25 7.92 -14.30 2.24
C TRP A 25 8.01 -14.58 0.73
N PRO A 26 8.50 -15.74 0.27
CA PRO A 26 8.57 -15.97 -1.18
C PRO A 26 7.21 -15.88 -1.86
N LEU A 27 6.17 -16.40 -1.24
CA LEU A 27 4.81 -16.34 -1.77
C LEU A 27 4.30 -14.90 -1.79
N VAL A 28 4.49 -14.18 -0.70
CA VAL A 28 4.06 -12.78 -0.59
C VAL A 28 4.82 -11.91 -1.58
N TYR A 29 6.12 -12.15 -1.75
CA TYR A 29 6.92 -11.40 -2.71
C TYR A 29 6.38 -11.54 -4.14
N SER A 30 6.09 -12.77 -4.56
CA SER A 30 5.52 -13.02 -5.90
C SER A 30 4.16 -12.35 -6.06
N ALA A 31 3.32 -12.45 -5.03
CA ALA A 31 1.99 -11.82 -5.07
C ALA A 31 2.10 -10.30 -5.12
N LEU A 32 3.08 -9.73 -4.43
CA LEU A 32 3.31 -8.29 -4.42
C LEU A 32 3.75 -7.77 -5.80
N GLN A 33 4.57 -8.54 -6.51
CA GLN A 33 4.95 -8.18 -7.87
C GLN A 33 3.72 -8.16 -8.80
N ALA A 34 2.85 -9.15 -8.68
CA ALA A 34 1.62 -9.18 -9.45
C ALA A 34 0.67 -8.04 -9.07
N LEU A 35 0.60 -7.72 -7.78
CA LEU A 35 -0.22 -6.63 -7.28
C LEU A 35 0.23 -5.30 -7.87
N LYS A 36 1.53 -5.08 -7.99
CA LYS A 36 2.06 -3.84 -8.56
C LYS A 36 1.52 -3.61 -9.96
N GLY A 37 1.57 -4.62 -10.81
CA GLY A 37 1.05 -4.50 -12.17
C GLY A 37 -0.45 -4.21 -12.20
N HIS A 38 -1.20 -4.87 -11.33
CA HIS A 38 -2.63 -4.70 -11.25
C HIS A 38 -3.02 -3.29 -10.77
N VAL A 39 -2.40 -2.82 -9.69
CA VAL A 39 -2.76 -1.54 -9.07
C VAL A 39 -2.40 -0.37 -9.99
N GLN A 40 -1.29 -0.48 -10.71
CA GLN A 40 -0.87 0.59 -11.62
C GLN A 40 -1.83 0.84 -12.77
N GLU A 41 -2.76 -0.08 -13.02
CA GLU A 41 -3.77 0.10 -14.06
C GLU A 41 -4.98 0.92 -13.60
N TYR A 42 -5.11 1.17 -12.30
CA TYR A 42 -6.21 2.01 -11.80
C TYR A 42 -6.01 3.46 -12.19
N PRO A 43 -7.10 4.17 -12.59
CA PRO A 43 -7.00 5.59 -12.92
C PRO A 43 -6.47 6.39 -11.73
N GLY A 44 -5.50 7.24 -12.02
CA GLY A 44 -4.91 8.11 -11.01
C GLY A 44 -3.81 7.48 -10.17
N CYS A 45 -3.54 6.20 -10.34
CA CYS A 45 -2.43 5.57 -9.63
C CYS A 45 -1.10 6.00 -10.25
N GLN A 46 -0.27 6.67 -9.46
CA GLN A 46 1.04 7.08 -9.91
C GLN A 46 2.05 5.94 -9.80
N ARG A 47 1.98 5.20 -8.68
CA ARG A 47 2.90 4.09 -8.45
C ARG A 47 2.51 3.28 -7.23
N LEU A 48 3.03 2.07 -7.18
CA LEU A 48 3.04 1.24 -5.99
C LEU A 48 4.50 0.97 -5.66
N GLU A 49 4.88 1.18 -4.40
CA GLU A 49 6.24 0.96 -3.93
C GLU A 49 6.19 0.08 -2.68
N ALA A 50 7.20 -0.75 -2.51
CA ALA A 50 7.30 -1.57 -1.32
C ALA A 50 8.72 -1.48 -0.78
N PHE A 51 8.82 -1.32 0.53
CA PHE A 51 10.09 -1.30 1.25
C PHE A 51 10.04 -2.36 2.32
N VAL A 52 11.18 -2.95 2.64
CA VAL A 52 11.22 -4.04 3.62
C VAL A 52 12.26 -3.79 4.70
N GLN A 53 11.96 -4.29 5.89
CA GLN A 53 12.91 -4.40 6.98
C GLN A 53 12.99 -5.87 7.35
N VAL A 54 14.19 -6.46 7.25
CA VAL A 54 14.38 -7.85 7.58
C VAL A 54 14.70 -7.95 9.08
N GLU A 55 13.85 -8.70 9.81
CA GLU A 55 14.04 -8.90 11.23
C GLU A 55 15.13 -9.94 11.50
N PRO A 56 15.73 -9.93 12.70
CA PRO A 56 16.83 -10.88 13.01
C PRO A 56 16.46 -12.35 12.80
N GLU A 57 15.19 -12.72 13.00
CA GLU A 57 14.70 -14.09 12.83
C GLU A 57 14.35 -14.42 11.37
N GLY A 58 14.50 -13.46 10.46
CA GLY A 58 14.19 -13.68 9.06
C GLY A 58 12.79 -13.27 8.64
N ALA A 59 11.92 -12.90 9.56
CA ALA A 59 10.62 -12.33 9.21
C ALA A 59 10.84 -10.99 8.50
N VAL A 60 9.93 -10.63 7.60
CA VAL A 60 10.08 -9.43 6.78
C VAL A 60 8.93 -8.48 7.07
N ARG A 61 9.26 -7.27 7.55
CA ARG A 61 8.25 -6.23 7.72
C ARG A 61 8.16 -5.46 6.41
N VAL A 62 6.99 -5.51 5.80
CA VAL A 62 6.75 -4.91 4.49
C VAL A 62 5.97 -3.61 4.66
N HIS A 63 6.47 -2.55 4.03
CA HIS A 63 5.80 -1.25 3.97
C HIS A 63 5.37 -1.04 2.52
N CYS A 64 4.08 -1.12 2.25
CA CYS A 64 3.54 -0.99 0.90
C CYS A 64 2.86 0.37 0.75
N TYR A 65 3.28 1.14 -0.24
CA TYR A 65 2.74 2.47 -0.52
C TYR A 65 2.08 2.48 -1.88
N THR A 66 0.87 3.06 -1.94
CA THR A 66 0.24 3.39 -3.24
C THR A 66 0.06 4.89 -3.29
N THR A 67 0.35 5.51 -4.42
CA THR A 67 0.32 6.97 -4.59
C THR A 67 -0.65 7.35 -5.69
N TRP A 68 -1.48 8.36 -5.44
CA TRP A 68 -2.63 8.71 -6.28
C TRP A 68 -2.69 10.21 -6.54
N ASP A 69 -3.30 10.58 -7.67
CA ASP A 69 -3.47 11.99 -8.04
C ASP A 69 -4.49 12.71 -7.17
N THR A 70 -5.56 12.02 -6.78
CA THR A 70 -6.66 12.63 -6.00
C THR A 70 -7.04 11.75 -4.81
N PRO A 71 -7.59 12.37 -3.74
CA PRO A 71 -8.05 11.58 -2.60
C PRO A 71 -9.23 10.68 -2.94
N GLU A 72 -10.08 11.09 -3.88
CA GLU A 72 -11.23 10.29 -4.29
C GLU A 72 -10.79 8.97 -4.95
N GLN A 73 -9.74 9.04 -5.77
CA GLN A 73 -9.20 7.84 -6.42
C GLN A 73 -8.59 6.90 -5.39
N LEU A 74 -7.84 7.43 -4.44
CA LEU A 74 -7.28 6.64 -3.35
C LEU A 74 -8.39 5.97 -2.54
N GLU A 75 -9.40 6.74 -2.16
CA GLU A 75 -10.51 6.23 -1.35
C GLU A 75 -11.26 5.13 -2.08
N ALA A 76 -11.53 5.33 -3.37
CA ALA A 76 -12.21 4.31 -4.19
C ALA A 76 -11.38 3.02 -4.26
N PHE A 77 -10.07 3.14 -4.39
CA PHE A 77 -9.19 1.97 -4.39
C PHE A 77 -9.21 1.25 -3.04
N MET A 78 -9.13 1.99 -1.94
CA MET A 78 -9.11 1.39 -0.61
C MET A 78 -10.42 0.67 -0.29
N GLU A 79 -11.54 1.19 -0.79
CA GLU A 79 -12.85 0.58 -0.54
C GLU A 79 -13.12 -0.63 -1.43
N ARG A 80 -12.78 -0.54 -2.71
CA ARG A 80 -13.22 -1.51 -3.71
C ARG A 80 -12.09 -2.22 -4.46
N GLY A 81 -10.86 -1.71 -4.36
CA GLY A 81 -9.73 -2.29 -5.08
C GLY A 81 -9.12 -3.49 -4.39
N TYR A 82 -8.22 -4.15 -5.09
CA TYR A 82 -7.47 -5.25 -4.51
C TYR A 82 -6.24 -4.70 -3.83
N THR A 83 -6.35 -4.44 -2.54
CA THR A 83 -5.32 -3.82 -1.73
C THR A 83 -4.28 -4.84 -1.27
N PHE A 84 -3.15 -4.34 -0.78
CA PHE A 84 -2.14 -5.20 -0.17
C PHE A 84 -2.72 -6.00 1.00
N GLU A 85 -3.59 -5.39 1.79
CA GLU A 85 -4.25 -6.07 2.90
C GLU A 85 -5.07 -7.26 2.42
N ARG A 86 -5.87 -7.06 1.36
CA ARG A 86 -6.69 -8.13 0.80
C ARG A 86 -5.84 -9.24 0.20
N MET A 87 -4.76 -8.85 -0.47
CA MET A 87 -3.82 -9.81 -1.02
C MET A 87 -3.19 -10.68 0.07
N LEU A 88 -2.75 -10.07 1.16
CA LEU A 88 -2.15 -10.81 2.28
C LEU A 88 -3.13 -11.81 2.88
N HIS A 89 -4.38 -11.39 3.04
CA HIS A 89 -5.41 -12.28 3.55
C HIS A 89 -5.63 -13.46 2.59
N ASP A 90 -5.70 -13.17 1.29
CA ASP A 90 -6.01 -14.20 0.29
C ASP A 90 -4.88 -15.20 0.09
N VAL A 91 -3.62 -14.74 0.04
CA VAL A 91 -2.51 -15.62 -0.31
C VAL A 91 -1.83 -16.26 0.89
N ALA A 92 -1.91 -15.66 2.07
CA ALA A 92 -1.15 -16.11 3.23
C ALA A 92 -1.92 -16.04 4.54
N GLU A 93 -3.17 -15.57 4.51
CA GLU A 93 -4.02 -15.39 5.70
C GLU A 93 -3.32 -14.57 6.79
N LEU A 94 -2.58 -13.55 6.37
CA LEU A 94 -1.83 -12.69 7.30
C LEU A 94 -2.58 -11.38 7.53
N PRO A 95 -2.59 -10.88 8.78
CA PRO A 95 -3.15 -9.56 9.08
C PRO A 95 -2.14 -8.47 8.77
N ILE A 96 -2.63 -7.25 8.67
CA ILE A 96 -1.76 -6.08 8.61
C ILE A 96 -1.53 -5.56 10.03
N GLU A 97 -0.42 -4.86 10.24
CA GLU A 97 -0.15 -4.18 11.52
C GLU A 97 -0.87 -2.84 11.59
N ARG A 98 -0.84 -2.08 10.49
CA ARG A 98 -1.52 -0.79 10.42
C ARG A 98 -1.64 -0.34 8.97
N THR A 99 -2.59 0.56 8.73
CA THR A 99 -2.70 1.28 7.48
C THR A 99 -3.04 2.74 7.76
N TYR A 100 -2.55 3.65 6.92
CA TYR A 100 -2.82 5.07 7.09
C TYR A 100 -2.67 5.79 5.76
N VAL A 101 -3.21 7.01 5.70
CA VAL A 101 -3.18 7.84 4.50
C VAL A 101 -2.34 9.09 4.77
N MET A 102 -1.59 9.51 3.77
CA MET A 102 -0.73 10.70 3.85
C MET A 102 -0.99 11.59 2.65
N GLU A 103 -0.83 12.90 2.85
CA GLU A 103 -0.84 13.86 1.76
C GLU A 103 0.57 14.38 1.56
N LYS A 104 1.00 14.47 0.31
CA LYS A 104 2.32 15.01 0.02
C LYS A 104 2.21 16.54 -0.08
N VAL A 105 2.94 17.23 0.79
CA VAL A 105 2.91 18.70 0.81
C VAL A 105 3.96 19.30 -0.11
N PHE A 106 5.08 18.62 -0.34
CA PHE A 106 6.07 19.02 -1.35
C PHE A 106 7.02 17.88 -1.68
#